data_d094831164cb948b0d5b1a9c309dea6c
#
_entry.id   d094831164cb948b0d5b1a9c309dea6c
#
_cell.length_a   1.000
_cell.length_b   1.000
_cell.length_c   1.000
_cell.angle_alpha   90.00
_cell.angle_beta   90.00
_cell.angle_gamma   90.00
#
_symmetry.space_group_name_H-M   'P 1'
#
loop_
_entity.id
_entity.type
_entity.pdbx_description
1 polymer ?
#
loop_
_entity_poly.entity_id
_entity_poly.type
_entity_poly.pdbx_seq_one_letter_code
_entity_poly.pdbx_strand_id
1 'polypeptide(L)'
;MRDPVTDRGTALLDGAYALETPDDHLDYYREFAAYYDRSFADALGYIYPQAIARVLAACPLGSGPVLDIGCGTGLVATAIHTQAPQTVIHGVDLSPEMLEKARDKDAYAALFAADLTGDISHLPGGYAGIVSAGTFTHGHLGPEPLSALLHHCARGAVAVIGVNRQHFDAEGFETALAGLHDAGRISEPVLKEVRIYDGSDADHADDTAFVLQFTVS
;
A
#
# COMPACT_ATOMS: atom_id res chain seq x y z
N MET A 1 -26.08 17.91 -8.82
CA MET A 1 -24.91 18.52 -9.47
C MET A 1 -23.74 18.12 -8.59
N ARG A 2 -22.85 17.20 -9.04
CA ARG A 2 -21.67 16.80 -8.24
C ARG A 2 -20.74 18.00 -8.08
N ASP A 3 -19.97 18.01 -6.99
CA ASP A 3 -18.94 19.01 -6.77
C ASP A 3 -17.84 18.83 -7.84
N PRO A 4 -17.34 19.89 -8.48
CA PRO A 4 -16.25 19.81 -9.46
C PRO A 4 -14.98 19.12 -8.94
N VAL A 5 -14.75 19.12 -7.62
CA VAL A 5 -13.62 18.41 -6.98
C VAL A 5 -13.86 16.90 -6.99
N THR A 6 -15.08 16.45 -6.70
CA THR A 6 -15.47 15.03 -6.75
C THR A 6 -15.45 14.50 -8.18
N ASP A 7 -16.00 15.25 -9.15
CA ASP A 7 -15.96 14.85 -10.58
C ASP A 7 -14.51 14.69 -11.08
N ARG A 8 -13.58 15.53 -10.60
CA ARG A 8 -12.16 15.43 -10.92
C ARG A 8 -11.52 14.23 -10.22
N GLY A 9 -11.89 13.93 -8.98
CA GLY A 9 -11.41 12.78 -8.21
C GLY A 9 -11.78 11.47 -8.89
N THR A 10 -13.04 11.30 -9.31
CA THR A 10 -13.53 10.12 -10.05
C THR A 10 -12.80 9.97 -11.38
N ALA A 11 -12.64 11.04 -12.17
CA ALA A 11 -11.89 10.98 -13.43
C ALA A 11 -10.42 10.59 -13.25
N LEU A 12 -9.81 11.00 -12.13
CA LEU A 12 -8.44 10.61 -11.77
C LEU A 12 -8.37 9.14 -11.33
N LEU A 13 -9.37 8.62 -10.66
CA LEU A 13 -9.44 7.20 -10.30
C LEU A 13 -9.62 6.31 -11.52
N ASP A 14 -10.55 6.66 -12.41
CA ASP A 14 -10.77 5.97 -13.68
C ASP A 14 -9.48 5.97 -14.54
N GLY A 15 -8.76 7.10 -14.54
CA GLY A 15 -7.46 7.21 -15.20
C GLY A 15 -6.41 6.27 -14.58
N ALA A 16 -6.33 6.17 -13.26
CA ALA A 16 -5.40 5.28 -12.58
C ALA A 16 -5.69 3.79 -12.87
N TYR A 17 -6.96 3.41 -12.94
CA TYR A 17 -7.37 2.04 -13.28
C TYR A 17 -7.19 1.68 -14.76
N ALA A 18 -7.02 2.66 -15.64
CA ALA A 18 -6.81 2.45 -17.07
C ALA A 18 -5.32 2.29 -17.48
N LEU A 19 -4.39 2.40 -16.52
CA LEU A 19 -2.95 2.29 -16.79
C LEU A 19 -2.54 0.83 -16.96
N GLU A 20 -1.74 0.55 -18.01
CA GLU A 20 -1.35 -0.82 -18.35
C GLU A 20 0.14 -1.10 -18.14
N THR A 21 0.99 -0.07 -18.11
CA THR A 21 2.44 -0.23 -18.02
C THR A 21 3.06 0.58 -16.87
N PRO A 22 4.22 0.17 -16.32
CA PRO A 22 4.93 0.94 -15.30
C PRO A 22 5.29 2.38 -15.72
N ASP A 23 5.59 2.60 -17.02
CA ASP A 23 5.92 3.93 -17.55
C ASP A 23 4.67 4.84 -17.58
N ASP A 24 3.50 4.29 -17.94
CA ASP A 24 2.23 5.02 -17.89
C ASP A 24 1.94 5.49 -16.45
N HIS A 25 2.26 4.63 -15.45
CA HIS A 25 2.12 4.97 -14.05
C HIS A 25 3.03 6.12 -13.64
N LEU A 26 4.31 6.11 -14.06
CA LEU A 26 5.25 7.19 -13.72
C LEU A 26 4.77 8.54 -14.24
N ASP A 27 4.35 8.62 -15.50
CA ASP A 27 3.89 9.86 -16.10
C ASP A 27 2.57 10.33 -15.47
N TYR A 28 1.65 9.42 -15.23
CA TYR A 28 0.37 9.71 -14.59
C TYR A 28 0.54 10.23 -13.16
N TYR A 29 1.28 9.51 -12.33
CA TYR A 29 1.50 9.90 -10.93
C TYR A 29 2.37 11.15 -10.76
N ARG A 30 3.21 11.49 -11.75
CA ARG A 30 3.94 12.78 -11.77
C ARG A 30 2.99 13.97 -11.78
N GLU A 31 1.97 13.95 -12.63
CA GLU A 31 0.96 15.00 -12.69
C GLU A 31 -0.02 14.91 -11.51
N PHE A 32 -0.30 13.70 -11.06
CA PHE A 32 -1.29 13.40 -10.05
C PHE A 32 -0.84 13.71 -8.63
N ALA A 33 0.45 13.56 -8.30
CA ALA A 33 1.00 13.76 -6.96
C ALA A 33 0.61 15.13 -6.35
N ALA A 34 0.51 16.17 -7.18
CA ALA A 34 0.15 17.52 -6.72
C ALA A 34 -1.29 17.64 -6.17
N TYR A 35 -2.18 16.73 -6.59
CA TYR A 35 -3.61 16.78 -6.29
C TYR A 35 -4.12 15.55 -5.55
N TYR A 36 -3.28 14.52 -5.35
CA TYR A 36 -3.65 13.21 -4.83
C TYR A 36 -4.43 13.31 -3.51
N ASP A 37 -3.88 13.99 -2.52
CA ASP A 37 -4.48 14.05 -1.19
C ASP A 37 -5.83 14.77 -1.20
N ARG A 38 -5.94 15.91 -1.90
CA ARG A 38 -7.16 16.74 -1.88
C ARG A 38 -8.24 16.28 -2.85
N SER A 39 -7.84 15.92 -4.07
CA SER A 39 -8.81 15.60 -5.12
C SER A 39 -9.16 14.12 -5.17
N PHE A 40 -8.34 13.26 -4.57
CA PHE A 40 -8.57 11.82 -4.54
C PHE A 40 -8.93 11.35 -3.14
N ALA A 41 -8.01 11.44 -2.17
CA ALA A 41 -8.22 10.83 -0.87
C ALA A 41 -9.34 11.50 -0.07
N ASP A 42 -9.35 12.85 -0.02
CA ASP A 42 -10.37 13.59 0.74
C ASP A 42 -11.72 13.60 0.01
N ALA A 43 -11.74 13.80 -1.32
CA ALA A 43 -12.97 13.94 -2.09
C ALA A 43 -13.72 12.63 -2.28
N LEU A 44 -13.03 11.49 -2.33
CA LEU A 44 -13.63 10.15 -2.49
C LEU A 44 -13.83 9.42 -1.17
N GLY A 45 -13.43 10.01 -0.03
CA GLY A 45 -13.53 9.34 1.27
C GLY A 45 -12.65 8.09 1.35
N TYR A 46 -11.39 8.19 0.95
CA TYR A 46 -10.43 7.08 0.94
C TYR A 46 -10.02 6.67 2.35
N ILE A 47 -10.63 5.61 2.89
CA ILE A 47 -10.45 5.12 4.26
C ILE A 47 -9.51 3.92 4.37
N TYR A 48 -8.95 3.46 3.28
CA TYR A 48 -8.13 2.26 3.23
C TYR A 48 -6.82 2.36 4.06
N PRO A 49 -6.06 3.49 4.04
CA PRO A 49 -4.90 3.65 4.91
C PRO A 49 -5.21 3.49 6.39
N GLN A 50 -6.38 3.97 6.85
CA GLN A 50 -6.83 3.84 8.23
C GLN A 50 -7.18 2.39 8.58
N ALA A 51 -7.67 1.60 7.62
CA ALA A 51 -7.92 0.17 7.81
C ALA A 51 -6.61 -0.60 8.02
N ILE A 52 -5.58 -0.34 7.19
CA ILE A 52 -4.23 -0.90 7.33
C ILE A 52 -3.62 -0.51 8.70
N ALA A 53 -3.65 0.77 9.04
CA ALA A 53 -3.11 1.27 10.31
C ALA A 53 -3.75 0.61 11.53
N ARG A 54 -5.08 0.42 11.53
CA ARG A 54 -5.81 -0.27 12.62
C ARG A 54 -5.40 -1.72 12.77
N VAL A 55 -5.23 -2.44 11.67
CA VAL A 55 -4.78 -3.84 11.72
C VAL A 55 -3.35 -3.91 12.25
N LEU A 56 -2.44 -3.06 11.75
CA LEU A 56 -1.06 -3.01 12.23
C LEU A 56 -0.98 -2.69 13.73
N ALA A 57 -1.75 -1.71 14.21
CA ALA A 57 -1.75 -1.30 15.62
C ALA A 57 -2.23 -2.41 16.58
N ALA A 58 -2.99 -3.39 16.09
CA ALA A 58 -3.42 -4.55 16.85
C ALA A 58 -2.38 -5.69 16.87
N CYS A 59 -1.30 -5.57 16.09
CA CYS A 59 -0.26 -6.60 15.99
C CYS A 59 0.91 -6.32 16.95
N PRO A 60 1.51 -7.36 17.53
CA PRO A 60 2.76 -7.20 18.27
C PRO A 60 3.90 -6.94 17.30
N LEU A 61 4.41 -5.72 17.25
CA LEU A 61 5.59 -5.38 16.45
C LEU A 61 6.87 -5.71 17.22
N GLY A 62 7.82 -6.32 16.51
CA GLY A 62 9.20 -6.50 16.98
C GLY A 62 9.98 -5.17 17.00
N SER A 63 11.28 -5.26 17.32
CA SER A 63 12.19 -4.12 17.21
C SER A 63 12.55 -3.88 15.73
N GLY A 64 12.48 -2.64 15.28
CA GLY A 64 12.84 -2.23 13.93
C GLY A 64 11.77 -1.36 13.28
N PRO A 65 12.09 -0.77 12.12
CA PRO A 65 11.13 0.03 11.38
C PRO A 65 10.06 -0.84 10.68
N VAL A 66 8.96 -0.21 10.29
CA VAL A 66 7.96 -0.76 9.38
C VAL A 66 8.24 -0.20 7.98
N LEU A 67 8.20 -1.04 6.95
CA LEU A 67 8.32 -0.62 5.55
C LEU A 67 6.93 -0.43 4.95
N ASP A 68 6.65 0.77 4.49
CA ASP A 68 5.45 1.12 3.71
C ASP A 68 5.76 0.94 2.21
N ILE A 69 5.12 -0.06 1.59
CA ILE A 69 5.36 -0.52 0.23
C ILE A 69 4.45 0.24 -0.72
N GLY A 70 5.03 0.94 -1.71
CA GLY A 70 4.30 1.85 -2.58
C GLY A 70 3.69 2.97 -1.75
N CYS A 71 4.53 3.67 -1.00
CA CYS A 71 4.07 4.61 0.03
C CYS A 71 3.34 5.84 -0.51
N GLY A 72 3.45 6.10 -1.82
CA GLY A 72 2.80 7.23 -2.48
C GLY A 72 3.12 8.55 -1.77
N THR A 73 2.08 9.32 -1.50
CA THR A 73 2.17 10.59 -0.76
C THR A 73 2.27 10.42 0.76
N GLY A 74 2.22 9.18 1.30
CA GLY A 74 2.42 8.92 2.73
C GLY A 74 1.14 8.84 3.58
N LEU A 75 0.00 8.51 3.00
CA LEU A 75 -1.27 8.41 3.73
C LEU A 75 -1.26 7.26 4.76
N VAL A 76 -0.62 6.13 4.45
CA VAL A 76 -0.51 4.99 5.36
C VAL A 76 0.31 5.35 6.59
N ALA A 77 1.49 5.96 6.42
CA ALA A 77 2.32 6.38 7.55
C ALA A 77 1.61 7.41 8.44
N THR A 78 0.90 8.38 7.85
CA THR A 78 0.10 9.35 8.59
C THR A 78 -0.99 8.65 9.41
N ALA A 79 -1.68 7.66 8.83
CA ALA A 79 -2.69 6.88 9.54
C ALA A 79 -2.08 6.03 10.67
N ILE A 80 -0.90 5.42 10.45
CA ILE A 80 -0.18 4.66 11.48
C ILE A 80 0.20 5.57 12.65
N HIS A 81 0.76 6.76 12.40
CA HIS A 81 1.14 7.69 13.48
C HIS A 81 -0.06 8.18 14.31
N THR A 82 -1.25 8.22 13.74
CA THR A 82 -2.48 8.52 14.48
C THR A 82 -2.80 7.42 15.51
N GLN A 83 -2.47 6.15 15.22
CA GLN A 83 -2.75 4.99 16.07
C GLN A 83 -1.57 4.62 16.97
N ALA A 84 -0.35 4.73 16.43
CA ALA A 84 0.90 4.32 17.05
C ALA A 84 2.02 5.33 16.74
N PRO A 85 2.04 6.50 17.40
CA PRO A 85 2.90 7.64 17.04
C PRO A 85 4.41 7.38 17.21
N GLN A 86 4.81 6.32 17.91
CA GLN A 86 6.22 5.96 18.11
C GLN A 86 6.75 4.97 17.07
N THR A 87 5.91 4.54 16.12
CA THR A 87 6.33 3.61 15.06
C THR A 87 7.32 4.30 14.13
N VAL A 88 8.50 3.73 13.97
CA VAL A 88 9.47 4.19 12.97
C VAL A 88 9.06 3.61 11.62
N ILE A 89 8.87 4.46 10.63
CA ILE A 89 8.39 4.05 9.31
C ILE A 89 9.40 4.46 8.26
N HIS A 90 9.71 3.53 7.36
CA HIS A 90 10.42 3.78 6.12
C HIS A 90 9.41 3.64 4.97
N GLY A 91 9.54 4.44 3.93
CA GLY A 91 8.71 4.35 2.73
C GLY A 91 9.52 3.96 1.51
N VAL A 92 8.91 3.18 0.62
CA VAL A 92 9.46 2.90 -0.71
C VAL A 92 8.40 3.15 -1.77
N ASP A 93 8.79 3.85 -2.84
CA ASP A 93 7.92 4.12 -4.00
C ASP A 93 8.75 4.23 -5.27
N LEU A 94 8.12 3.97 -6.42
CA LEU A 94 8.75 4.11 -7.72
C LEU A 94 8.87 5.59 -8.13
N SER A 95 7.88 6.43 -7.76
CA SER A 95 7.79 7.84 -8.17
C SER A 95 8.56 8.77 -7.22
N PRO A 96 9.61 9.47 -7.73
CA PRO A 96 10.29 10.50 -6.95
C PRO A 96 9.36 11.64 -6.53
N GLU A 97 8.36 11.98 -7.34
CA GLU A 97 7.41 13.04 -7.08
C GLU A 97 6.48 12.67 -5.91
N MET A 98 6.05 11.40 -5.83
CA MET A 98 5.29 10.88 -4.68
C MET A 98 6.14 10.92 -3.41
N LEU A 99 7.41 10.51 -3.49
CA LEU A 99 8.34 10.56 -2.35
C LEU A 99 8.61 11.98 -1.87
N GLU A 100 8.60 12.98 -2.77
CA GLU A 100 8.70 14.40 -2.38
C GLU A 100 7.48 14.80 -1.52
N LYS A 101 6.26 14.43 -1.92
CA LYS A 101 5.04 14.67 -1.14
C LYS A 101 5.02 13.90 0.19
N ALA A 102 5.50 12.66 0.18
CA ALA A 102 5.64 11.87 1.41
C ALA A 102 6.60 12.53 2.41
N ARG A 103 7.70 13.14 1.91
CA ARG A 103 8.66 13.87 2.75
C ARG A 103 8.05 15.09 3.42
N ASP A 104 7.16 15.81 2.73
CA ASP A 104 6.49 17.01 3.27
C ASP A 104 5.59 16.68 4.49
N LYS A 105 5.23 15.40 4.69
CA LYS A 105 4.39 14.97 5.82
C LYS A 105 5.16 14.64 7.10
N ASP A 106 6.50 14.62 7.06
CA ASP A 106 7.37 14.28 8.20
C ASP A 106 6.99 12.94 8.91
N ALA A 107 6.38 12.01 8.13
CA ALA A 107 5.90 10.74 8.68
C ALA A 107 6.89 9.58 8.49
N TYR A 108 8.00 9.79 7.77
CA TYR A 108 8.98 8.76 7.48
C TYR A 108 10.36 9.11 8.03
N ALA A 109 11.01 8.11 8.64
CA ALA A 109 12.41 8.23 9.03
C ALA A 109 13.37 8.09 7.82
N ALA A 110 12.94 7.36 6.78
CA ALA A 110 13.67 7.24 5.51
C ALA A 110 12.70 6.97 4.35
N LEU A 111 13.07 7.44 3.16
CA LEU A 111 12.33 7.24 1.91
C LEU A 111 13.29 6.73 0.84
N PHE A 112 12.87 5.71 0.10
CA PHE A 112 13.65 5.03 -0.93
C PHE A 112 12.90 5.05 -2.26
N ALA A 113 13.59 5.44 -3.34
CA ALA A 113 13.10 5.26 -4.69
C ALA A 113 13.52 3.86 -5.19
N ALA A 114 12.56 2.99 -5.52
CA ALA A 114 12.85 1.67 -6.05
C ALA A 114 11.69 1.12 -6.87
N ASP A 115 12.04 0.43 -7.96
CA ASP A 115 11.14 -0.44 -8.68
C ASP A 115 11.10 -1.80 -7.97
N LEU A 116 9.94 -2.15 -7.39
CA LEU A 116 9.76 -3.38 -6.64
C LEU A 116 9.67 -4.63 -7.52
N THR A 117 9.58 -4.47 -8.84
CA THR A 117 9.67 -5.57 -9.82
C THR A 117 11.12 -5.91 -10.18
N GLY A 118 12.07 -5.03 -9.85
CA GLY A 118 13.48 -5.15 -10.13
C GLY A 118 14.32 -5.64 -8.94
N ASP A 119 15.60 -5.27 -8.97
CA ASP A 119 16.53 -5.56 -7.87
C ASP A 119 16.36 -4.56 -6.72
N ILE A 120 15.85 -5.03 -5.60
CA ILE A 120 15.65 -4.26 -4.36
C ILE A 120 16.68 -4.56 -3.28
N SER A 121 17.77 -5.27 -3.60
CA SER A 121 18.83 -5.68 -2.64
C SER A 121 19.49 -4.48 -1.94
N HIS A 122 19.40 -3.28 -2.51
CA HIS A 122 19.91 -2.04 -1.94
C HIS A 122 19.03 -1.47 -0.80
N LEU A 123 17.78 -1.96 -0.63
CA LEU A 123 16.94 -1.55 0.49
C LEU A 123 17.49 -2.10 1.81
N PRO A 124 17.33 -1.36 2.92
CA PRO A 124 17.70 -1.86 4.25
C PRO A 124 16.94 -3.14 4.60
N GLY A 125 17.52 -3.95 5.49
CA GLY A 125 16.87 -5.12 6.08
C GLY A 125 16.48 -4.89 7.54
N GLY A 126 15.88 -5.93 8.14
CA GLY A 126 15.54 -5.94 9.56
C GLY A 126 14.22 -5.24 9.88
N TYR A 127 13.33 -5.13 8.92
CA TYR A 127 12.00 -4.56 9.14
C TYR A 127 11.19 -5.42 10.11
N ALA A 128 10.61 -4.79 11.13
CA ALA A 128 9.69 -5.42 12.07
C ALA A 128 8.28 -5.64 11.50
N GLY A 129 7.97 -4.98 10.39
CA GLY A 129 6.73 -5.15 9.64
C GLY A 129 6.81 -4.55 8.26
N ILE A 130 5.87 -4.98 7.42
CA ILE A 130 5.61 -4.40 6.10
C ILE A 130 4.13 -4.06 5.98
N VAL A 131 3.83 -2.92 5.38
CA VAL A 131 2.45 -2.45 5.15
C VAL A 131 2.29 -1.98 3.72
N SER A 132 1.06 -1.99 3.21
CA SER A 132 0.73 -1.39 1.92
C SER A 132 -0.76 -1.08 1.81
N ALA A 133 -1.12 0.03 1.16
CA ALA A 133 -2.48 0.33 0.72
C ALA A 133 -2.46 0.93 -0.68
N GLY A 134 -3.16 0.29 -1.63
CA GLY A 134 -3.32 0.79 -3.00
C GLY A 134 -2.20 0.44 -3.98
N THR A 135 -1.17 -0.32 -3.56
CA THR A 135 -0.06 -0.74 -4.43
C THR A 135 -0.37 -2.05 -5.17
N PHE A 136 -1.06 -2.97 -4.51
CA PHE A 136 -1.49 -4.24 -5.10
C PHE A 136 -2.92 -4.09 -5.66
N THR A 137 -3.01 -3.49 -6.84
CA THR A 137 -4.26 -3.19 -7.52
C THR A 137 -4.07 -3.25 -9.04
N HIS A 138 -5.16 -3.11 -9.80
CA HIS A 138 -5.13 -3.18 -11.27
C HIS A 138 -4.06 -2.29 -11.88
N GLY A 139 -3.30 -2.85 -12.82
CA GLY A 139 -2.22 -2.18 -13.53
C GLY A 139 -0.94 -1.94 -12.71
N HIS A 140 -0.93 -2.28 -11.41
CA HIS A 140 0.23 -2.14 -10.53
C HIS A 140 0.89 -3.50 -10.25
N LEU A 141 1.21 -3.79 -8.98
CA LEU A 141 1.97 -4.99 -8.60
C LEU A 141 1.07 -6.22 -8.39
N GLY A 142 1.46 -7.33 -8.97
CA GLY A 142 1.01 -8.66 -8.59
C GLY A 142 1.73 -9.20 -7.33
N PRO A 143 1.61 -10.51 -7.05
CA PRO A 143 2.22 -11.11 -5.86
C PRO A 143 3.75 -11.35 -5.97
N GLU A 144 4.35 -11.19 -7.17
CA GLU A 144 5.73 -11.57 -7.46
C GLU A 144 6.76 -10.91 -6.53
N PRO A 145 6.64 -9.60 -6.19
CA PRO A 145 7.61 -8.92 -5.34
C PRO A 145 7.58 -9.40 -3.89
N LEU A 146 6.50 -10.05 -3.44
CA LEU A 146 6.36 -10.46 -2.03
C LEU A 146 7.54 -11.29 -1.54
N SER A 147 7.98 -12.27 -2.34
CA SER A 147 9.11 -13.14 -1.94
C SER A 147 10.40 -12.35 -1.70
N ALA A 148 10.70 -11.36 -2.53
CA ALA A 148 11.89 -10.50 -2.39
C ALA A 148 11.75 -9.57 -1.17
N LEU A 149 10.58 -8.96 -0.98
CA LEU A 149 10.29 -8.08 0.14
C LEU A 149 10.43 -8.79 1.50
N LEU A 150 10.03 -10.08 1.59
CA LEU A 150 10.18 -10.86 2.81
C LEU A 150 11.64 -11.08 3.23
N HIS A 151 12.63 -10.99 2.33
CA HIS A 151 14.06 -11.08 2.69
C HIS A 151 14.55 -9.83 3.45
N HIS A 152 13.87 -8.71 3.34
CA HIS A 152 14.17 -7.50 4.09
C HIS A 152 13.54 -7.49 5.49
N CYS A 153 12.66 -8.44 5.78
CA CYS A 153 11.96 -8.54 7.06
C CYS A 153 12.78 -9.29 8.11
N ALA A 154 12.68 -8.89 9.35
CA ALA A 154 13.14 -9.68 10.47
C ALA A 154 12.23 -10.90 10.68
N ARG A 155 12.78 -11.97 11.27
CA ARG A 155 11.96 -13.10 11.70
C ARG A 155 10.90 -12.63 12.70
N GLY A 156 9.66 -13.04 12.51
CA GLY A 156 8.51 -12.58 13.29
C GLY A 156 7.94 -11.22 12.86
N ALA A 157 8.47 -10.63 11.79
CA ALA A 157 7.91 -9.40 11.23
C ALA A 157 6.45 -9.61 10.81
N VAL A 158 5.64 -8.57 10.99
CA VAL A 158 4.21 -8.61 10.64
C VAL A 158 4.00 -8.00 9.27
N ALA A 159 3.29 -8.70 8.41
CA ALA A 159 2.79 -8.15 7.16
C ALA A 159 1.31 -7.74 7.30
N VAL A 160 0.97 -6.52 6.87
CA VAL A 160 -0.39 -6.01 6.74
C VAL A 160 -0.52 -5.37 5.38
N ILE A 161 -0.89 -6.17 4.39
CA ILE A 161 -0.86 -5.80 2.98
C ILE A 161 -2.27 -5.74 2.44
N GLY A 162 -2.63 -4.59 1.90
CA GLY A 162 -3.88 -4.40 1.21
C GLY A 162 -3.79 -4.80 -0.26
N VAL A 163 -4.74 -5.63 -0.72
CA VAL A 163 -4.87 -6.06 -2.12
C VAL A 163 -6.30 -5.80 -2.58
N ASN A 164 -6.48 -5.09 -3.69
CA ASN A 164 -7.80 -4.92 -4.29
C ASN A 164 -8.45 -6.28 -4.53
N ARG A 165 -9.75 -6.43 -4.21
CA ARG A 165 -10.45 -7.70 -4.25
C ARG A 165 -10.41 -8.37 -5.63
N GLN A 166 -10.71 -7.61 -6.69
CA GLN A 166 -10.73 -8.15 -8.04
C GLN A 166 -9.32 -8.53 -8.52
N HIS A 167 -8.32 -7.71 -8.15
CA HIS A 167 -6.91 -7.97 -8.44
C HIS A 167 -6.38 -9.21 -7.72
N PHE A 168 -6.78 -9.43 -6.46
CA PHE A 168 -6.45 -10.64 -5.70
C PHE A 168 -6.88 -11.91 -6.44
N ASP A 169 -8.13 -11.92 -6.92
CA ASP A 169 -8.70 -13.06 -7.63
C ASP A 169 -8.06 -13.25 -9.03
N ALA A 170 -7.68 -12.15 -9.72
CA ALA A 170 -7.14 -12.20 -11.08
C ALA A 170 -5.65 -12.59 -11.13
N GLU A 171 -4.83 -12.13 -10.18
CA GLU A 171 -3.36 -12.21 -10.25
C GLU A 171 -2.78 -13.39 -9.44
N GLY A 172 -3.62 -14.30 -8.94
CA GLY A 172 -3.15 -15.53 -8.30
C GLY A 172 -2.53 -15.35 -6.92
N PHE A 173 -2.90 -14.32 -6.18
CA PHE A 173 -2.42 -14.07 -4.81
C PHE A 173 -2.64 -15.27 -3.88
N GLU A 174 -3.80 -15.96 -3.99
CA GLU A 174 -4.08 -17.15 -3.18
C GLU A 174 -3.00 -18.23 -3.39
N THR A 175 -2.65 -18.52 -4.63
CA THR A 175 -1.61 -19.51 -4.97
C THR A 175 -0.23 -19.07 -4.47
N ALA A 176 0.12 -17.80 -4.64
CA ALA A 176 1.40 -17.27 -4.19
C ALA A 176 1.54 -17.32 -2.66
N LEU A 177 0.50 -16.94 -1.93
CA LEU A 177 0.47 -16.98 -0.46
C LEU A 177 0.53 -18.43 0.05
N ALA A 178 -0.22 -19.35 -0.56
CA ALA A 178 -0.16 -20.78 -0.23
C ALA A 178 1.26 -21.33 -0.44
N GLY A 179 1.91 -20.99 -1.57
CA GLY A 179 3.29 -21.39 -1.84
C GLY A 179 4.30 -20.86 -0.81
N LEU A 180 4.15 -19.62 -0.37
CA LEU A 180 5.00 -19.04 0.69
C LEU A 180 4.76 -19.72 2.05
N HIS A 181 3.51 -20.04 2.36
CA HIS A 181 3.15 -20.75 3.58
C HIS A 181 3.69 -22.17 3.59
N ASP A 182 3.47 -22.93 2.51
CA ASP A 182 3.95 -24.32 2.36
C ASP A 182 5.48 -24.42 2.41
N ALA A 183 6.16 -23.38 1.92
CA ALA A 183 7.61 -23.24 2.04
C ALA A 183 8.08 -22.81 3.45
N GLY A 184 7.18 -22.60 4.39
CA GLY A 184 7.48 -22.17 5.76
C GLY A 184 8.04 -20.75 5.85
N ARG A 185 7.80 -19.91 4.83
CA ARG A 185 8.29 -18.53 4.78
C ARG A 185 7.38 -17.56 5.54
N ILE A 186 6.11 -17.87 5.65
CA ILE A 186 5.10 -17.08 6.35
C ILE A 186 4.19 -17.97 7.19
N SER A 187 3.53 -17.41 8.21
CA SER A 187 2.41 -18.08 8.88
C SER A 187 1.23 -18.21 7.95
N GLU A 188 0.22 -19.00 8.32
CA GLU A 188 -1.05 -19.04 7.60
C GLU A 188 -1.62 -17.63 7.46
N PRO A 189 -1.90 -17.15 6.23
CA PRO A 189 -2.45 -15.81 6.01
C PRO A 189 -3.90 -15.70 6.47
N VAL A 190 -4.20 -14.61 7.17
CA VAL A 190 -5.57 -14.22 7.51
C VAL A 190 -6.00 -13.12 6.53
N LEU A 191 -7.14 -13.32 5.87
CA LEU A 191 -7.73 -12.37 4.93
C LEU A 191 -8.94 -11.69 5.57
N LYS A 192 -8.93 -10.36 5.59
CA LYS A 192 -10.06 -9.57 6.06
C LYS A 192 -10.51 -8.62 4.96
N GLU A 193 -11.76 -8.77 4.53
CA GLU A 193 -12.33 -7.84 3.56
C GLU A 193 -12.67 -6.50 4.22
N VAL A 194 -12.30 -5.41 3.56
CA VAL A 194 -12.54 -4.03 4.00
C VAL A 194 -13.00 -3.17 2.83
N ARG A 195 -13.72 -2.09 3.11
CA ARG A 195 -14.01 -1.06 2.11
C ARG A 195 -12.78 -0.22 1.84
N ILE A 196 -12.62 0.21 0.60
CA ILE A 196 -11.57 1.15 0.18
C ILE A 196 -12.02 2.59 0.45
N TYR A 197 -13.31 2.89 0.22
CA TYR A 197 -13.93 4.20 0.38
C TYR A 197 -15.04 4.16 1.42
N ASP A 198 -15.42 5.31 1.97
CA ASP A 198 -16.48 5.44 2.99
C ASP A 198 -17.91 5.39 2.40
N GLY A 199 -18.03 5.35 1.07
CA GLY A 199 -19.30 5.31 0.34
C GLY A 199 -19.86 6.69 0.01
N SER A 200 -19.06 7.74 0.14
CA SER A 200 -19.45 9.12 -0.27
C SER A 200 -19.52 9.27 -1.80
N ASP A 201 -18.76 8.45 -2.54
CA ASP A 201 -18.87 8.34 -4.00
C ASP A 201 -19.67 7.09 -4.39
N ALA A 202 -20.78 7.29 -5.13
CA ALA A 202 -21.66 6.20 -5.51
C ALA A 202 -21.03 5.21 -6.53
N ASP A 203 -20.07 5.65 -7.31
CA ASP A 203 -19.47 4.83 -8.38
C ASP A 203 -18.44 3.82 -7.81
N HIS A 204 -17.82 4.14 -6.65
CA HIS A 204 -16.80 3.33 -5.99
C HIS A 204 -17.19 2.86 -4.57
N ALA A 205 -18.44 3.09 -4.17
CA ALA A 205 -18.92 2.74 -2.82
C ALA A 205 -18.78 1.26 -2.46
N ASP A 206 -18.81 0.38 -3.46
CA ASP A 206 -18.74 -1.06 -3.32
C ASP A 206 -17.32 -1.62 -3.54
N ASP A 207 -16.32 -0.76 -3.80
CA ASP A 207 -14.94 -1.21 -3.97
C ASP A 207 -14.38 -1.72 -2.65
N THR A 208 -13.95 -2.98 -2.68
CA THR A 208 -13.36 -3.66 -1.51
C THR A 208 -11.94 -4.15 -1.78
N ALA A 209 -11.23 -4.40 -0.70
CA ALA A 209 -9.92 -5.00 -0.70
C ALA A 209 -9.82 -6.06 0.39
N PHE A 210 -8.93 -7.02 0.18
CA PHE A 210 -8.43 -7.85 1.27
C PHE A 210 -7.28 -7.16 1.98
N VAL A 211 -7.34 -7.15 3.30
CA VAL A 211 -6.17 -6.92 4.14
C VAL A 211 -5.61 -8.29 4.51
N LEU A 212 -4.45 -8.60 3.96
CA LEU A 212 -3.68 -9.80 4.24
C LEU A 212 -2.87 -9.56 5.50
N GLN A 213 -2.99 -10.46 6.48
CA GLN A 213 -2.20 -10.43 7.70
C GLN A 213 -1.48 -11.76 7.90
N PHE A 214 -0.16 -11.74 8.05
CA PHE A 214 0.67 -12.89 8.37
C PHE A 214 1.96 -12.46 9.07
N THR A 215 2.72 -13.44 9.58
CA THR A 215 4.06 -13.21 10.13
C THR A 215 5.12 -13.89 9.28
N VAL A 216 6.29 -13.28 9.21
CA VAL A 216 7.48 -13.81 8.50
C VAL A 216 8.20 -14.82 9.41
N SER A 217 8.56 -15.99 8.87
CA SER A 217 9.16 -17.11 9.62
C SER A 217 10.69 -17.04 9.72
#